data_0bb19f30f7c9e28526acf0628f47cc8b
#
_entry.id   0bb19f30f7c9e28526acf0628f47cc8b
#
_cell.length_a   1.000
_cell.length_b   1.000
_cell.length_c   1.000
_cell.angle_alpha   90.00
_cell.angle_beta   90.00
_cell.angle_gamma   90.00
#
_symmetry.space_group_name_H-M   'P 1'
#
loop_
_entity.id
_entity.type
_entity.pdbx_description
1 polymer ?
#
loop_
_entity_poly.entity_id
_entity_poly.type
_entity_poly.pdbx_seq_one_letter_code
_entity_poly.pdbx_strand_id
1 'polypeptide(L)'
;MTVTDFPALADSGKSKSDRFQAMVHLKIRPGKLEEFKRIAADSIRQAQEKDTGTIHYDIFLDDNETEAVVYEEFVNPAAPLEHLANRGENFAGMLVVVDMQAEVWSHSDPQLRASTEEYDVRFYKPFLRFRL
;
A
#
# COMPACT_ATOMS: atom_id res chain seq x y z
N MET A 1 -0.40 -4.20 33.81
CA MET A 1 -1.13 -4.45 32.60
C MET A 1 -0.23 -5.03 31.54
N THR A 2 -0.68 -6.07 30.91
CA THR A 2 0.08 -6.68 29.81
C THR A 2 -0.44 -6.16 28.48
N VAL A 3 0.36 -6.35 27.44
CA VAL A 3 -0.05 -5.95 26.09
C VAL A 3 -1.31 -6.66 25.66
N THR A 4 -1.54 -7.86 26.13
CA THR A 4 -2.71 -8.63 25.75
C THR A 4 -4.02 -8.05 26.26
N ASP A 5 -3.95 -7.11 27.18
CA ASP A 5 -5.17 -6.49 27.69
C ASP A 5 -5.77 -5.47 26.72
N PHE A 6 -4.97 -4.95 25.81
CA PHE A 6 -5.44 -3.92 24.89
C PHE A 6 -6.40 -4.47 23.85
N PRO A 7 -6.13 -5.62 23.28
CA PRO A 7 -6.96 -6.06 22.18
C PRO A 7 -8.37 -6.37 22.54
N ALA A 8 -8.61 -6.52 23.82
CA ALA A 8 -9.98 -6.77 24.25
C ALA A 8 -10.88 -5.63 23.87
N LEU A 9 -10.29 -4.51 23.54
CA LEU A 9 -11.09 -3.38 23.18
C LEU A 9 -11.73 -3.63 21.85
N ALA A 10 -12.97 -3.64 21.88
CA ALA A 10 -13.75 -3.32 20.74
C ALA A 10 -13.62 -4.16 19.52
N ASP A 11 -12.83 -5.14 19.58
CA ASP A 11 -12.77 -5.83 18.38
C ASP A 11 -13.97 -6.63 18.18
N SER A 12 -14.76 -6.19 17.35
CA SER A 12 -16.01 -6.81 17.01
C SER A 12 -15.81 -7.90 15.98
N GLY A 13 -14.76 -8.64 16.06
CA GLY A 13 -14.54 -9.72 15.15
C GLY A 13 -14.00 -9.32 13.80
N LYS A 14 -14.33 -8.16 13.32
CA LYS A 14 -13.71 -7.60 12.14
C LYS A 14 -12.59 -6.73 12.60
N SER A 15 -11.62 -7.37 13.11
CA SER A 15 -10.50 -6.75 13.73
C SER A 15 -9.73 -5.88 12.77
N LYS A 16 -9.28 -4.74 13.27
CA LYS A 16 -8.32 -3.94 12.54
C LYS A 16 -7.03 -4.70 12.30
N SER A 17 -6.77 -5.74 13.07
CA SER A 17 -5.59 -6.57 12.85
C SER A 17 -5.65 -7.34 11.54
N ASP A 18 -6.83 -7.50 10.95
CA ASP A 18 -6.97 -8.16 9.66
C ASP A 18 -6.68 -7.21 8.51
N ARG A 19 -6.61 -5.91 8.78
CA ARG A 19 -6.31 -4.94 7.75
C ARG A 19 -4.88 -5.06 7.32
N PHE A 20 -4.70 -4.79 6.05
CA PHE A 20 -3.40 -4.81 5.42
C PHE A 20 -2.96 -3.38 5.17
N GLN A 21 -1.77 -3.03 5.62
CA GLN A 21 -1.23 -1.68 5.45
C GLN A 21 0.10 -1.74 4.74
N ALA A 22 0.36 -0.77 3.91
CA ALA A 22 1.63 -0.68 3.20
C ALA A 22 2.03 0.78 3.02
N MET A 23 3.33 1.00 2.94
CA MET A 23 3.92 2.28 2.58
C MET A 23 4.82 2.04 1.40
N VAL A 24 4.59 2.77 0.32
CA VAL A 24 5.40 2.63 -0.89
C VAL A 24 6.20 3.91 -1.08
N HIS A 25 7.50 3.76 -1.26
CA HIS A 25 8.43 4.87 -1.49
C HIS A 25 8.75 4.91 -2.97
N LEU A 26 8.52 6.05 -3.60
CA LEU A 26 8.72 6.23 -5.03
C LEU A 26 9.70 7.36 -5.27
N LYS A 27 10.87 7.03 -5.82
CA LYS A 27 11.82 8.05 -6.23
C LYS A 27 11.57 8.35 -7.69
N ILE A 28 11.15 9.58 -7.98
CA ILE A 28 10.79 9.98 -9.33
C ILE A 28 12.05 10.19 -10.15
N ARG A 29 12.12 9.52 -11.31
CA ARG A 29 13.30 9.64 -12.16
C ARG A 29 13.38 11.02 -12.77
N PRO A 30 14.60 11.55 -12.99
CA PRO A 30 14.76 12.88 -13.57
C PRO A 30 13.99 13.07 -14.87
N GLY A 31 13.28 14.18 -14.97
CA GLY A 31 12.51 14.50 -16.16
C GLY A 31 11.17 13.79 -16.28
N LYS A 32 10.77 13.02 -15.27
CA LYS A 32 9.56 12.21 -15.35
C LYS A 32 8.42 12.69 -14.44
N LEU A 33 8.54 13.86 -13.85
CA LEU A 33 7.54 14.34 -12.89
C LEU A 33 6.14 14.45 -13.47
N GLU A 34 6.02 15.07 -14.65
CA GLU A 34 4.69 15.27 -15.22
C GLU A 34 4.04 13.96 -15.62
N GLU A 35 4.83 13.04 -16.16
CA GLU A 35 4.33 11.71 -16.49
C GLU A 35 3.93 10.95 -15.23
N PHE A 36 4.75 11.06 -14.17
CA PHE A 36 4.41 10.48 -12.87
C PHE A 36 3.06 10.99 -12.38
N LYS A 37 2.86 12.31 -12.42
CA LYS A 37 1.60 12.90 -11.95
C LYS A 37 0.39 12.37 -12.72
N ARG A 38 0.53 12.22 -14.02
CA ARG A 38 -0.55 11.70 -14.87
C ARG A 38 -0.87 10.25 -14.51
N ILE A 39 0.17 9.42 -14.38
CA ILE A 39 0.00 8.00 -14.04
C ILE A 39 -0.61 7.86 -12.64
N ALA A 40 -0.16 8.69 -11.69
CA ALA A 40 -0.67 8.67 -10.33
C ALA A 40 -2.16 9.03 -10.30
N ALA A 41 -2.56 10.06 -11.03
CA ALA A 41 -3.96 10.45 -11.09
C ALA A 41 -4.81 9.34 -11.70
N ASP A 42 -4.31 8.69 -12.75
CA ASP A 42 -5.01 7.57 -13.37
C ASP A 42 -5.15 6.41 -12.40
N SER A 43 -4.12 6.13 -11.59
CA SER A 43 -4.18 5.03 -10.65
C SER A 43 -5.22 5.26 -9.55
N ILE A 44 -5.34 6.50 -9.07
CA ILE A 44 -6.38 6.84 -8.09
C ILE A 44 -7.76 6.64 -8.70
N ARG A 45 -7.96 7.12 -9.92
CA ARG A 45 -9.25 6.98 -10.58
C ARG A 45 -9.62 5.50 -10.77
N GLN A 46 -8.67 4.69 -11.23
CA GLN A 46 -8.92 3.26 -11.42
C GLN A 46 -9.27 2.57 -10.11
N ALA A 47 -8.58 2.92 -9.03
CA ALA A 47 -8.88 2.35 -7.73
C ALA A 47 -10.28 2.73 -7.27
N GLN A 48 -10.65 4.00 -7.42
CA GLN A 48 -11.98 4.47 -7.03
C GLN A 48 -13.08 3.79 -7.82
N GLU A 49 -12.84 3.48 -9.08
CA GLU A 49 -13.84 2.87 -9.94
C GLU A 49 -13.94 1.35 -9.77
N LYS A 50 -12.85 0.68 -9.47
CA LYS A 50 -12.77 -0.77 -9.59
C LYS A 50 -12.47 -1.52 -8.31
N ASP A 51 -11.75 -0.91 -7.37
CA ASP A 51 -11.34 -1.62 -6.16
C ASP A 51 -12.52 -1.83 -5.23
N THR A 52 -12.59 -3.01 -4.63
CA THR A 52 -13.63 -3.34 -3.67
C THR A 52 -13.13 -3.44 -2.25
N GLY A 53 -11.81 -3.54 -2.06
CA GLY A 53 -11.24 -3.73 -0.73
C GLY A 53 -10.22 -2.69 -0.31
N THR A 54 -10.09 -1.59 -1.05
CA THR A 54 -9.16 -0.52 -0.73
C THR A 54 -9.81 0.47 0.23
N ILE A 55 -9.16 0.72 1.36
CA ILE A 55 -9.63 1.69 2.35
C ILE A 55 -8.93 3.03 2.14
N HIS A 56 -7.61 3.00 1.96
CA HIS A 56 -6.81 4.18 1.69
C HIS A 56 -5.84 3.89 0.55
N TYR A 57 -5.67 4.88 -0.29
CA TYR A 57 -4.68 4.84 -1.35
C TYR A 57 -4.31 6.31 -1.63
N ASP A 58 -3.41 6.83 -0.79
CA ASP A 58 -3.11 8.25 -0.75
C ASP A 58 -1.68 8.49 -1.18
N ILE A 59 -1.45 9.45 -2.06
CA ILE A 59 -0.15 9.73 -2.63
C ILE A 59 0.29 11.12 -2.19
N PHE A 60 1.48 11.20 -1.61
CA PHE A 60 2.05 12.44 -1.07
C PHE A 60 3.38 12.72 -1.77
N LEU A 61 3.63 13.98 -2.10
CA LEU A 61 4.90 14.42 -2.67
C LEU A 61 5.71 15.17 -1.63
N ASP A 62 7.02 15.04 -1.69
CA ASP A 62 7.88 15.89 -0.88
C ASP A 62 7.91 17.31 -1.46
N ASP A 63 8.50 18.25 -0.71
CA ASP A 63 8.48 19.65 -1.09
C ASP A 63 9.13 19.92 -2.45
N ASN A 64 10.17 19.16 -2.78
CA ASN A 64 10.89 19.32 -4.05
C ASN A 64 10.24 18.56 -5.20
N GLU A 65 9.23 17.76 -4.92
CA GLU A 65 8.56 16.91 -5.90
C GLU A 65 9.54 15.95 -6.62
N THR A 66 10.48 15.41 -5.84
CA THR A 66 11.41 14.39 -6.34
C THR A 66 11.10 13.01 -5.83
N GLU A 67 10.34 12.93 -4.75
CA GLU A 67 9.95 11.66 -4.14
C GLU A 67 8.49 11.70 -3.75
N ALA A 68 7.86 10.55 -3.82
CA ALA A 68 6.50 10.39 -3.35
C ALA A 68 6.44 9.23 -2.37
N VAL A 69 5.50 9.30 -1.45
CA VAL A 69 5.15 8.14 -0.62
C VAL A 69 3.67 7.86 -0.81
N VAL A 70 3.34 6.59 -0.81
CA VAL A 70 1.96 6.15 -1.00
C VAL A 70 1.57 5.38 0.25
N TYR A 71 0.52 5.83 0.92
CA TYR A 71 -0.04 5.07 2.01
C TYR A 71 -1.21 4.24 1.49
N GLU A 72 -1.17 2.94 1.79
CA GLU A 72 -2.20 2.00 1.35
C GLU A 72 -2.77 1.26 2.53
N GLU A 73 -4.07 1.13 2.54
CA GLU A 73 -4.73 0.28 3.54
C GLU A 73 -5.84 -0.50 2.86
N PHE A 74 -5.89 -1.80 3.15
CA PHE A 74 -6.82 -2.73 2.52
C PHE A 74 -7.56 -3.52 3.59
N VAL A 75 -8.74 -4.01 3.24
CA VAL A 75 -9.57 -4.75 4.20
C VAL A 75 -9.00 -6.11 4.57
N ASN A 76 -8.20 -6.71 3.70
CA ASN A 76 -7.60 -8.03 3.92
C ASN A 76 -6.43 -8.22 2.94
N PRO A 77 -5.62 -9.28 3.09
CA PRO A 77 -4.46 -9.49 2.21
C PRO A 77 -4.79 -9.78 0.74
N ALA A 78 -6.02 -10.13 0.41
CA ALA A 78 -6.38 -10.36 -0.98
C ALA A 78 -6.62 -9.05 -1.74
N ALA A 79 -7.00 -8.00 -1.03
CA ALA A 79 -7.34 -6.73 -1.66
C ALA A 79 -6.18 -6.06 -2.38
N PRO A 80 -4.92 -6.08 -1.87
CA PRO A 80 -3.82 -5.52 -2.65
C PRO A 80 -3.59 -6.24 -3.97
N LEU A 81 -3.88 -7.53 -4.05
CA LEU A 81 -3.75 -8.27 -5.32
C LEU A 81 -4.82 -7.81 -6.31
N GLU A 82 -6.03 -7.59 -5.84
CA GLU A 82 -7.09 -7.01 -6.67
C GLU A 82 -6.70 -5.62 -7.15
N HIS A 83 -6.18 -4.80 -6.25
CA HIS A 83 -5.74 -3.44 -6.56
C HIS A 83 -4.70 -3.44 -7.69
N LEU A 84 -3.70 -4.29 -7.59
CA LEU A 84 -2.67 -4.36 -8.63
C LEU A 84 -3.24 -4.87 -9.95
N ALA A 85 -4.13 -5.86 -9.91
CA ALA A 85 -4.78 -6.36 -11.11
C ALA A 85 -5.60 -5.28 -11.79
N ASN A 86 -6.32 -4.47 -11.02
CA ASN A 86 -7.11 -3.37 -11.56
C ASN A 86 -6.24 -2.29 -12.20
N ARG A 87 -5.03 -2.09 -11.71
CA ARG A 87 -4.11 -1.12 -12.29
C ARG A 87 -3.55 -1.56 -13.64
N GLY A 88 -3.30 -2.85 -13.81
CA GLY A 88 -2.81 -3.39 -15.07
C GLY A 88 -1.59 -2.63 -15.61
N GLU A 89 -1.70 -2.12 -16.83
CA GLU A 89 -0.62 -1.40 -17.50
C GLU A 89 -0.21 -0.11 -16.79
N ASN A 90 -1.12 0.48 -16.01
CA ASN A 90 -0.81 1.68 -15.24
C ASN A 90 0.34 1.40 -14.26
N PHE A 91 0.33 0.24 -13.61
CA PHE A 91 1.41 -0.11 -12.69
C PHE A 91 2.74 -0.29 -13.44
N ALA A 92 2.71 -0.95 -14.58
CA ALA A 92 3.92 -1.10 -15.40
C ALA A 92 4.46 0.26 -15.83
N GLY A 93 3.57 1.18 -16.21
CA GLY A 93 3.96 2.54 -16.58
C GLY A 93 4.59 3.29 -15.41
N MET A 94 4.07 3.09 -14.21
CA MET A 94 4.65 3.71 -13.02
C MET A 94 6.10 3.25 -12.82
N LEU A 95 6.37 1.97 -12.97
CA LEU A 95 7.71 1.42 -12.76
C LEU A 95 8.75 1.95 -13.76
N VAL A 96 8.31 2.53 -14.87
CA VAL A 96 9.22 3.15 -15.83
C VAL A 96 9.68 4.53 -15.37
N VAL A 97 8.84 5.21 -14.57
CA VAL A 97 9.11 6.61 -14.19
C VAL A 97 9.63 6.77 -12.76
N VAL A 98 9.64 5.68 -11.96
CA VAL A 98 10.11 5.73 -10.57
C VAL A 98 10.99 4.55 -10.25
N ASP A 99 11.78 4.70 -9.16
CA ASP A 99 12.38 3.58 -8.45
C ASP A 99 11.53 3.34 -7.21
N MET A 100 11.11 2.10 -7.01
CA MET A 100 10.12 1.76 -6.00
C MET A 100 10.69 0.87 -4.91
N GLN A 101 10.33 1.17 -3.65
CA GLN A 101 10.60 0.33 -2.51
C GLN A 101 9.34 0.35 -1.63
N ALA A 102 8.90 -0.81 -1.18
CA ALA A 102 7.67 -0.90 -0.40
C ALA A 102 7.91 -1.58 0.93
N GLU A 103 7.08 -1.20 1.90
CA GLU A 103 6.99 -1.85 3.20
C GLU A 103 5.57 -2.32 3.40
N VAL A 104 5.43 -3.55 3.82
CA VAL A 104 4.11 -4.12 4.11
C VAL A 104 4.02 -4.34 5.60
N TRP A 105 3.01 -3.75 6.23
CA TRP A 105 2.79 -3.81 7.67
C TRP A 105 1.55 -4.66 7.94
N SER A 106 1.76 -5.98 7.99
CA SER A 106 0.64 -6.91 8.12
C SER A 106 1.18 -8.25 8.59
N HIS A 107 0.25 -9.11 9.00
CA HIS A 107 0.58 -10.51 9.21
C HIS A 107 1.03 -11.13 7.89
N SER A 108 1.87 -12.14 8.00
CA SER A 108 2.42 -12.79 6.82
C SER A 108 1.32 -13.42 5.96
N ASP A 109 1.43 -13.23 4.67
CA ASP A 109 0.55 -13.85 3.70
C ASP A 109 1.40 -14.45 2.58
N PRO A 110 1.44 -15.78 2.46
CA PRO A 110 2.32 -16.43 1.48
C PRO A 110 2.03 -16.05 0.03
N GLN A 111 0.75 -15.86 -0.31
CA GLN A 111 0.40 -15.52 -1.69
C GLN A 111 0.90 -14.13 -2.05
N LEU A 112 0.76 -13.19 -1.14
CA LEU A 112 1.26 -11.84 -1.37
C LEU A 112 2.77 -11.81 -1.48
N ARG A 113 3.46 -12.56 -0.59
CA ARG A 113 4.91 -12.65 -0.67
C ARG A 113 5.37 -13.19 -2.02
N ALA A 114 4.70 -14.24 -2.49
CA ALA A 114 5.04 -14.83 -3.79
C ALA A 114 4.79 -13.84 -4.93
N SER A 115 3.69 -13.09 -4.85
CA SER A 115 3.31 -12.14 -5.91
C SER A 115 4.24 -10.95 -6.02
N THR A 116 5.01 -10.65 -4.96
CA THR A 116 5.86 -9.46 -4.91
C THR A 116 7.35 -9.79 -4.91
N GLU A 117 7.72 -11.05 -5.11
CA GLU A 117 9.13 -11.48 -5.05
C GLU A 117 10.07 -10.69 -5.95
N GLU A 118 9.59 -10.26 -7.10
CA GLU A 118 10.44 -9.56 -8.07
C GLU A 118 10.65 -8.08 -7.72
N TYR A 119 10.00 -7.59 -6.68
CA TYR A 119 10.09 -6.18 -6.27
C TYR A 119 10.80 -6.06 -4.93
N ASP A 120 11.30 -4.86 -4.64
CA ASP A 120 11.90 -4.57 -3.34
C ASP A 120 10.79 -4.31 -2.33
N VAL A 121 10.30 -5.37 -1.70
CA VAL A 121 9.23 -5.31 -0.72
C VAL A 121 9.69 -5.93 0.58
N ARG A 122 9.55 -5.19 1.67
CA ARG A 122 9.92 -5.64 3.01
C ARG A 122 8.66 -5.84 3.83
N PHE A 123 8.64 -6.93 4.60
CA PHE A 123 7.46 -7.30 5.37
C PHE A 123 7.72 -7.14 6.85
N TYR A 124 6.80 -6.46 7.54
CA TYR A 124 6.87 -6.22 8.98
C TYR A 124 5.56 -6.67 9.59
N LYS A 125 5.62 -7.59 10.54
CA LYS A 125 4.42 -8.04 11.23
C LYS A 125 4.12 -7.11 12.40
N PRO A 126 2.84 -6.92 12.74
CA PRO A 126 2.47 -6.11 13.90
C PRO A 126 3.09 -6.67 15.17
N PHE A 127 3.58 -5.79 16.02
CA PHE A 127 4.06 -6.14 17.35
C PHE A 127 3.18 -5.51 18.40
N LEU A 128 3.03 -4.21 18.36
CA LEU A 128 2.17 -3.46 19.27
C LEU A 128 1.41 -2.42 18.49
N ARG A 129 0.15 -2.24 18.84
CA ARG A 129 -0.68 -1.20 18.24
C ARG A 129 -1.35 -0.42 19.35
N PHE A 130 -1.42 0.91 19.16
CA PHE A 130 -2.20 1.78 20.03
C PHE A 130 -3.66 1.68 19.64
N ARG A 131 -4.50 1.57 20.66
CA ARG A 131 -5.95 1.57 20.47
C ARG A 131 -6.58 2.52 21.47
N LEU A 132 -7.58 3.23 21.03
CA LEU A 132 -8.37 4.11 21.90
C LEU A 132 -9.57 3.38 22.43
#